data_52929956ec514a2204d74cab1a76f266
#
_entry.id   52929956ec514a2204d74cab1a76f266
#
_cell.length_a   1.000
_cell.length_b   1.000
_cell.length_c   1.000
_cell.angle_alpha   90.00
_cell.angle_beta   90.00
_cell.angle_gamma   90.00
#
_symmetry.space_group_name_H-M   'P 1'
#
loop_
_entity.id
_entity.type
_entity.pdbx_description
1 polymer ?
#
loop_
_entity_poly.entity_id
_entity_poly.type
_entity_poly.pdbx_seq_one_letter_code
_entity_poly.pdbx_strand_id
1 'polypeptide(L)'
;MPLLTHPPETDLLLPRPSATETWDPHTIHTHYFGFCVPEAEIGVFVYLRSQPVFGLCTGGVCIFRGLHNLLPLGIEHLDWIVTMPYPEFVESPGAGGVPTASITTVNGLRIEFLELGRVVRLSYADADGATSFDVTQTAVTPLLVRGHVMPGEDRDTDPAQRPGGSEQFLHCVGELVVNGERHAVDCHPIRDRSWRQVRSEREVVHPPVAWSPMCFGDDLMFNQVGFEAPDTGPAWEGLFDVAGDARTFHFGWVWTDGEARNLTRVRRDVARYHPDLFAALEQDIEAEDETGAVWRFHGRAVAMAHLPSWPNNFFVDSVYRWEDEAGRVSHCSYQEAWYRKFHRAMTRRLHLPPQRQPV
;
A
#
# COMPACT_ATOMS: atom_id res chain seq x y z
N MET A 1 -16.28 -17.62 3.09
CA MET A 1 -16.29 -17.75 1.61
C MET A 1 -14.84 -17.83 1.18
N PRO A 2 -14.38 -18.82 0.42
CA PRO A 2 -12.97 -18.94 0.10
C PRO A 2 -12.48 -17.65 -0.59
N LEU A 3 -11.26 -17.22 -0.25
CA LEU A 3 -10.61 -16.11 -0.93
C LEU A 3 -10.45 -16.46 -2.40
N LEU A 4 -10.93 -15.57 -3.26
CA LEU A 4 -10.83 -15.76 -4.69
C LEU A 4 -9.44 -15.37 -5.17
N THR A 5 -8.95 -16.06 -6.18
CA THR A 5 -7.69 -15.74 -6.86
C THR A 5 -7.96 -15.23 -8.25
N HIS A 6 -7.08 -14.37 -8.73
CA HIS A 6 -7.08 -13.94 -10.12
C HIS A 6 -6.21 -14.83 -10.99
N PRO A 7 -6.54 -15.00 -12.28
CA PRO A 7 -5.65 -15.63 -13.22
C PRO A 7 -4.40 -14.77 -13.48
N PRO A 8 -3.25 -15.38 -13.83
CA PRO A 8 -1.99 -14.66 -14.04
C PRO A 8 -2.05 -13.50 -15.02
N GLU A 9 -2.87 -13.60 -16.05
CA GLU A 9 -3.06 -12.56 -17.10
C GLU A 9 -3.61 -11.25 -16.56
N THR A 10 -4.16 -11.27 -15.34
CA THR A 10 -4.61 -10.07 -14.63
C THR A 10 -3.45 -9.08 -14.40
N ASP A 11 -2.20 -9.55 -14.38
CA ASP A 11 -1.03 -8.68 -14.30
C ASP A 11 -0.96 -7.67 -15.47
N LEU A 12 -1.51 -8.01 -16.62
CA LEU A 12 -1.52 -7.14 -17.79
C LEU A 12 -2.80 -6.29 -17.92
N LEU A 13 -3.70 -6.38 -16.96
CA LEU A 13 -4.97 -5.66 -17.03
C LEU A 13 -4.78 -4.15 -16.79
N LEU A 14 -4.80 -3.37 -17.84
CA LEU A 14 -4.71 -1.91 -17.80
C LEU A 14 -5.79 -1.30 -18.72
N PRO A 15 -7.08 -1.46 -18.36
CA PRO A 15 -8.18 -1.12 -19.23
C PRO A 15 -8.27 0.39 -19.48
N ARG A 16 -8.70 0.75 -20.69
CA ARG A 16 -9.02 2.13 -21.11
C ARG A 16 -10.46 2.20 -21.61
N PRO A 17 -11.11 3.37 -21.52
CA PRO A 17 -12.40 3.55 -22.16
C PRO A 17 -12.24 3.42 -23.68
N SER A 18 -13.16 2.71 -24.32
CA SER A 18 -13.29 2.74 -25.79
C SER A 18 -13.85 4.09 -26.25
N ALA A 19 -13.83 4.33 -27.56
CA ALA A 19 -14.35 5.57 -28.12
C ALA A 19 -15.85 5.82 -27.83
N THR A 20 -16.59 4.78 -27.48
CA THR A 20 -18.04 4.84 -27.19
C THR A 20 -18.37 4.79 -25.71
N GLU A 21 -17.39 4.53 -24.84
CA GLU A 21 -17.58 4.47 -23.41
C GLU A 21 -17.28 5.82 -22.75
N THR A 22 -18.11 6.17 -21.77
CA THR A 22 -17.87 7.33 -20.90
C THR A 22 -17.56 6.83 -19.50
N TRP A 23 -16.30 6.98 -19.08
CA TRP A 23 -15.89 6.67 -17.72
C TRP A 23 -15.85 7.92 -16.84
N ASP A 24 -16.00 7.71 -15.54
CA ASP A 24 -15.82 8.79 -14.58
C ASP A 24 -14.39 9.36 -14.69
N PRO A 25 -14.19 10.68 -14.77
CA PRO A 25 -12.88 11.29 -14.88
C PRO A 25 -11.96 11.00 -13.70
N HIS A 26 -12.51 10.60 -12.55
CA HIS A 26 -11.76 10.19 -11.38
C HIS A 26 -11.41 8.69 -11.36
N THR A 27 -11.68 7.97 -12.45
CA THR A 27 -11.28 6.56 -12.58
C THR A 27 -9.76 6.46 -12.63
N ILE A 28 -9.22 5.57 -11.80
CA ILE A 28 -7.79 5.30 -11.72
C ILE A 28 -7.48 3.81 -11.75
N HIS A 29 -6.24 3.51 -12.08
CA HIS A 29 -5.59 2.22 -11.85
C HIS A 29 -4.31 2.46 -11.07
N THR A 30 -3.97 1.55 -10.18
CA THR A 30 -2.75 1.64 -9.40
C THR A 30 -1.88 0.42 -9.57
N HIS A 31 -0.58 0.62 -9.51
CA HIS A 31 0.42 -0.42 -9.32
C HIS A 31 1.30 0.03 -8.16
N TYR A 32 1.35 -0.77 -7.12
CA TYR A 32 2.23 -0.59 -6.00
C TYR A 32 3.18 -1.77 -5.90
N PHE A 33 4.45 -1.45 -5.76
CA PHE A 33 5.52 -2.37 -5.42
C PHE A 33 6.35 -1.74 -4.32
N GLY A 34 6.52 -2.46 -3.23
CA GLY A 34 7.39 -2.04 -2.14
C GLY A 34 8.50 -3.04 -1.93
N PHE A 35 9.57 -2.63 -1.26
CA PHE A 35 10.57 -3.49 -0.64
C PHE A 35 11.33 -2.71 0.42
N CYS A 36 12.14 -3.38 1.22
CA CYS A 36 12.87 -2.73 2.30
C CYS A 36 14.23 -3.37 2.54
N VAL A 37 15.08 -2.61 3.24
CA VAL A 37 16.32 -3.09 3.85
C VAL A 37 16.22 -2.78 5.34
N PRO A 38 15.63 -3.69 6.15
CA PRO A 38 15.31 -3.42 7.55
C PRO A 38 16.52 -3.05 8.41
N GLU A 39 17.67 -3.67 8.15
CA GLU A 39 18.91 -3.44 8.89
C GLU A 39 19.47 -2.03 8.69
N ALA A 40 19.13 -1.40 7.56
CA ALA A 40 19.50 -0.03 7.22
C ALA A 40 18.36 0.96 7.48
N GLU A 41 17.21 0.49 8.01
CA GLU A 41 15.99 1.27 8.22
C GLU A 41 15.50 1.95 6.93
N ILE A 42 15.64 1.28 5.77
CA ILE A 42 15.26 1.82 4.46
C ILE A 42 13.97 1.19 3.98
N GLY A 43 13.05 2.04 3.52
CA GLY A 43 11.88 1.66 2.74
C GLY A 43 11.96 2.20 1.31
N VAL A 44 11.48 1.41 0.36
CA VAL A 44 11.35 1.78 -1.05
C VAL A 44 9.90 1.65 -1.48
N PHE A 45 9.35 2.75 -1.98
CA PHE A 45 7.99 2.85 -2.49
C PHE A 45 8.05 3.11 -3.99
N VAL A 46 7.55 2.16 -4.77
CA VAL A 46 7.40 2.24 -6.22
C VAL A 46 5.92 2.26 -6.54
N TYR A 47 5.45 3.30 -7.22
CA TYR A 47 4.03 3.48 -7.42
C TYR A 47 3.71 4.14 -8.75
N LEU A 48 2.70 3.60 -9.43
CA LEU A 48 2.10 4.19 -10.62
C LEU A 48 0.59 4.35 -10.40
N ARG A 49 0.09 5.57 -10.59
CA ARG A 49 -1.33 5.92 -10.59
C ARG A 49 -1.73 6.36 -11.99
N SER A 50 -2.38 5.51 -12.70
CA SER A 50 -2.82 5.75 -14.08
C SER A 50 -4.23 6.31 -14.13
N GLN A 51 -4.45 7.31 -14.97
CA GLN A 51 -5.73 7.99 -15.19
C GLN A 51 -6.19 7.74 -16.63
N PRO A 52 -6.95 6.66 -16.87
CA PRO A 52 -7.24 6.18 -18.23
C PRO A 52 -8.04 7.19 -19.07
N VAL A 53 -8.93 7.99 -18.44
CA VAL A 53 -9.74 9.00 -19.14
C VAL A 53 -8.87 10.13 -19.70
N PHE A 54 -7.79 10.49 -19.02
CA PHE A 54 -6.89 11.56 -19.44
C PHE A 54 -5.66 11.05 -20.21
N GLY A 55 -5.45 9.74 -20.27
CA GLY A 55 -4.26 9.17 -20.90
C GLY A 55 -2.96 9.50 -20.15
N LEU A 56 -3.05 9.72 -18.84
CA LEU A 56 -1.94 10.17 -18.00
C LEU A 56 -1.61 9.18 -16.89
N CYS A 57 -0.39 9.29 -16.38
CA CYS A 57 0.08 8.57 -15.21
C CYS A 57 0.88 9.50 -14.30
N THR A 58 0.81 9.25 -13.01
CA THR A 58 1.59 9.92 -11.97
C THR A 58 2.31 8.83 -11.17
N GLY A 59 3.55 9.07 -10.77
CA GLY A 59 4.26 8.12 -9.93
C GLY A 59 5.77 8.15 -10.11
N GLY A 60 6.40 7.14 -9.58
CA GLY A 60 7.86 7.00 -9.60
C GLY A 60 8.38 6.22 -8.41
N VAL A 61 9.53 6.67 -7.91
CA VAL A 61 10.31 6.04 -6.86
C VAL A 61 10.47 7.00 -5.70
N CYS A 62 10.19 6.52 -4.48
CA CYS A 62 10.55 7.19 -3.23
C CYS A 62 11.38 6.22 -2.39
N ILE A 63 12.52 6.70 -1.87
CA ILE A 63 13.35 5.95 -0.92
C ILE A 63 13.47 6.79 0.34
N PHE A 64 13.17 6.20 1.48
CA PHE A 64 13.17 6.88 2.77
C PHE A 64 13.88 6.05 3.82
N ARG A 65 14.46 6.73 4.82
CA ARG A 65 15.24 6.09 5.88
C ARG A 65 14.80 6.60 7.25
N GLY A 66 14.60 5.70 8.21
CA GLY A 66 14.23 6.04 9.59
C GLY A 66 12.87 6.78 9.68
N LEU A 67 12.65 7.47 10.78
CA LEU A 67 11.34 8.02 11.14
C LEU A 67 11.19 9.54 10.92
N HIS A 68 12.17 10.22 10.37
CA HIS A 68 12.21 11.71 10.33
C HIS A 68 11.91 12.29 8.94
N ASN A 69 11.22 11.57 8.07
CA ASN A 69 10.88 11.99 6.71
C ASN A 69 9.55 12.73 6.66
N LEU A 70 9.49 13.92 7.27
CA LEU A 70 8.25 14.69 7.45
C LEU A 70 7.77 15.38 6.18
N LEU A 71 8.68 15.68 5.26
CA LEU A 71 8.41 16.39 4.01
C LEU A 71 9.12 15.68 2.86
N PRO A 72 8.65 15.85 1.61
CA PRO A 72 9.35 15.29 0.44
C PRO A 72 10.83 15.64 0.39
N LEU A 73 11.23 16.77 0.94
CA LEU A 73 12.64 17.21 1.00
C LEU A 73 13.50 16.44 2.02
N GLY A 74 12.87 15.73 2.97
CA GLY A 74 13.57 14.88 3.95
C GLY A 74 13.73 13.42 3.51
N ILE A 75 13.24 13.07 2.32
CA ILE A 75 13.34 11.71 1.77
C ILE A 75 14.73 11.52 1.16
N GLU A 76 15.33 10.35 1.32
CA GLU A 76 16.65 9.99 0.80
C GLU A 76 16.74 10.16 -0.72
N HIS A 77 15.70 9.71 -1.43
CA HIS A 77 15.57 9.87 -2.87
C HIS A 77 14.11 10.00 -3.27
N LEU A 78 13.82 10.98 -4.11
CA LEU A 78 12.49 11.23 -4.66
C LEU A 78 12.58 11.53 -6.16
N ASP A 79 12.21 10.57 -6.97
CA ASP A 79 12.02 10.73 -8.40
C ASP A 79 10.54 10.48 -8.75
N TRP A 80 9.75 11.54 -8.63
CA TRP A 80 8.31 11.48 -8.75
C TRP A 80 7.81 12.42 -9.84
N ILE A 81 7.19 11.85 -10.87
CA ILE A 81 6.64 12.60 -11.99
C ILE A 81 5.13 12.71 -11.86
N VAL A 82 4.66 13.95 -11.78
CA VAL A 82 3.23 14.26 -11.62
C VAL A 82 2.43 13.99 -12.90
N THR A 83 3.08 14.15 -14.07
CA THR A 83 2.41 13.96 -15.36
C THR A 83 3.35 13.26 -16.33
N MET A 84 3.09 12.00 -16.62
CA MET A 84 3.75 11.22 -17.65
C MET A 84 2.70 10.53 -18.54
N PRO A 85 3.07 10.04 -19.73
CA PRO A 85 2.17 9.28 -20.58
C PRO A 85 1.58 8.08 -19.84
N TYR A 86 0.36 7.72 -20.20
CA TYR A 86 -0.29 6.51 -19.71
C TYR A 86 0.60 5.30 -20.03
N PRO A 87 0.90 4.42 -19.06
CA PRO A 87 1.79 3.30 -19.29
C PRO A 87 1.20 2.31 -20.28
N GLU A 88 2.07 1.72 -21.07
CA GLU A 88 1.73 0.67 -22.01
C GLU A 88 2.63 -0.53 -21.77
N PHE A 89 2.03 -1.72 -21.84
CA PHE A 89 2.81 -2.94 -21.80
C PHE A 89 3.51 -3.16 -23.16
N VAL A 90 4.83 -3.35 -23.08
CA VAL A 90 5.61 -3.83 -24.20
C VAL A 90 5.84 -5.32 -23.99
N GLU A 91 5.20 -6.12 -24.85
CA GLU A 91 5.37 -7.58 -24.84
C GLU A 91 6.67 -7.96 -25.56
N SER A 92 7.34 -8.96 -25.05
CA SER A 92 8.56 -9.50 -25.63
C SER A 92 8.58 -11.02 -25.49
N PRO A 93 9.21 -11.76 -26.41
CA PRO A 93 9.45 -13.18 -26.22
C PRO A 93 10.47 -13.35 -25.08
N GLY A 94 10.04 -13.97 -24.01
CA GLY A 94 10.91 -14.33 -22.90
C GLY A 94 11.72 -15.60 -23.15
N ALA A 95 12.53 -15.96 -22.19
CA ALA A 95 13.30 -17.20 -22.23
C ALA A 95 12.38 -18.41 -22.37
N GLY A 96 12.71 -19.34 -23.27
CA GLY A 96 11.90 -20.52 -23.52
C GLY A 96 10.55 -20.26 -24.22
N GLY A 97 10.32 -19.04 -24.77
CA GLY A 97 9.10 -18.69 -25.49
C GLY A 97 7.92 -18.31 -24.58
N VAL A 98 8.14 -18.14 -23.30
CA VAL A 98 7.13 -17.61 -22.38
C VAL A 98 6.99 -16.11 -22.62
N PRO A 99 5.79 -15.56 -22.88
CA PRO A 99 5.60 -14.13 -23.06
C PRO A 99 6.00 -13.37 -21.80
N THR A 100 6.78 -12.31 -21.95
CA THR A 100 7.07 -11.33 -20.91
C THR A 100 6.45 -9.99 -21.29
N ALA A 101 6.15 -9.17 -20.32
CA ALA A 101 5.65 -7.82 -20.56
C ALA A 101 6.37 -6.84 -19.64
N SER A 102 6.57 -5.62 -20.10
CA SER A 102 7.21 -4.59 -19.30
C SER A 102 6.52 -3.23 -19.47
N ILE A 103 6.61 -2.44 -18.39
CA ILE A 103 6.33 -1.00 -18.41
C ILE A 103 7.65 -0.29 -18.17
N THR A 104 7.94 0.75 -18.94
CA THR A 104 9.06 1.65 -18.67
C THR A 104 8.52 3.07 -18.60
N THR A 105 8.82 3.76 -17.52
CA THR A 105 8.41 5.16 -17.29
C THR A 105 9.46 6.13 -17.83
N VAL A 106 9.10 7.40 -17.96
CA VAL A 106 10.00 8.44 -18.49
C VAL A 106 11.20 8.73 -17.60
N ASN A 107 11.14 8.39 -16.33
CA ASN A 107 12.25 8.50 -15.37
C ASN A 107 13.08 7.21 -15.25
N GLY A 108 12.91 6.27 -16.16
CA GLY A 108 13.75 5.07 -16.24
C GLY A 108 13.34 3.93 -15.29
N LEU A 109 12.27 4.08 -14.51
CA LEU A 109 11.71 2.95 -13.76
C LEU A 109 11.19 1.90 -14.75
N ARG A 110 11.63 0.67 -14.60
CA ARG A 110 11.19 -0.47 -15.39
C ARG A 110 10.60 -1.55 -14.51
N ILE A 111 9.39 -1.99 -14.86
CA ILE A 111 8.65 -3.08 -14.23
C ILE A 111 8.51 -4.17 -15.27
N GLU A 112 9.13 -5.32 -15.06
CA GLU A 112 9.14 -6.46 -16.00
C GLU A 112 8.40 -7.64 -15.37
N PHE A 113 7.33 -8.07 -15.99
CA PHE A 113 6.62 -9.30 -15.65
C PHE A 113 7.32 -10.47 -16.38
N LEU A 114 8.28 -11.09 -15.73
CA LEU A 114 9.06 -12.20 -16.30
C LEU A 114 8.25 -13.49 -16.36
N GLU A 115 7.34 -13.69 -15.41
CA GLU A 115 6.34 -14.75 -15.38
C GLU A 115 5.07 -14.17 -14.76
N LEU A 116 4.00 -14.11 -15.54
CA LEU A 116 2.74 -13.50 -15.09
C LEU A 116 2.22 -14.17 -13.82
N GLY A 117 1.79 -13.37 -12.86
CA GLY A 117 1.30 -13.84 -11.57
C GLY A 117 2.38 -14.40 -10.65
N ARG A 118 3.67 -14.44 -11.08
CA ARG A 118 4.70 -15.13 -10.31
C ARG A 118 6.00 -14.36 -10.13
N VAL A 119 6.59 -13.83 -11.20
CA VAL A 119 7.92 -13.20 -11.13
C VAL A 119 7.90 -11.83 -11.77
N VAL A 120 8.25 -10.81 -10.98
CA VAL A 120 8.40 -9.42 -11.42
C VAL A 120 9.81 -8.96 -11.10
N ARG A 121 10.47 -8.31 -12.07
CA ARG A 121 11.72 -7.59 -11.85
C ARG A 121 11.47 -6.09 -11.87
N LEU A 122 12.01 -5.40 -10.88
CA LEU A 122 11.98 -3.95 -10.81
C LEU A 122 13.40 -3.44 -10.98
N SER A 123 13.61 -2.51 -11.89
CA SER A 123 14.90 -1.84 -12.06
C SER A 123 14.74 -0.34 -12.24
N TYR A 124 15.68 0.40 -11.69
CA TYR A 124 15.72 1.85 -11.75
C TYR A 124 17.16 2.34 -11.59
N ALA A 125 17.49 3.43 -12.25
CA ALA A 125 18.68 4.20 -11.97
C ALA A 125 18.37 5.68 -12.21
N ASP A 126 18.77 6.54 -11.28
CA ASP A 126 18.69 7.99 -11.47
C ASP A 126 19.69 8.49 -12.53
N ALA A 127 19.56 9.74 -12.91
CA ALA A 127 20.30 10.30 -14.04
C ALA A 127 21.83 10.38 -13.81
N ASP A 128 22.27 10.47 -12.55
CA ASP A 128 23.70 10.53 -12.18
C ASP A 128 24.26 9.17 -11.70
N GLY A 129 23.40 8.17 -11.56
CA GLY A 129 23.77 6.82 -11.15
C GLY A 129 24.08 6.68 -9.66
N ALA A 130 23.82 7.70 -8.85
CA ALA A 130 24.07 7.67 -7.40
C ALA A 130 23.02 6.82 -6.67
N THR A 131 21.82 6.69 -7.23
CA THR A 131 20.74 5.89 -6.69
C THR A 131 20.21 4.95 -7.76
N SER A 132 20.12 3.66 -7.42
CA SER A 132 19.62 2.63 -8.33
C SER A 132 19.15 1.40 -7.57
N PHE A 133 18.32 0.60 -8.20
CA PHE A 133 18.01 -0.75 -7.72
C PHE A 133 17.78 -1.72 -8.88
N ASP A 134 18.04 -2.98 -8.61
CA ASP A 134 17.71 -4.12 -9.47
C ASP A 134 17.29 -5.27 -8.55
N VAL A 135 15.99 -5.51 -8.47
CA VAL A 135 15.42 -6.52 -7.58
C VAL A 135 14.45 -7.42 -8.33
N THR A 136 14.42 -8.69 -7.94
CA THR A 136 13.45 -9.68 -8.43
C THR A 136 12.51 -10.05 -7.29
N GLN A 137 11.23 -9.97 -7.56
CA GLN A 137 10.14 -10.33 -6.66
C GLN A 137 9.47 -11.60 -7.14
N THR A 138 9.55 -12.67 -6.35
CA THR A 138 8.95 -13.98 -6.65
C THR A 138 7.76 -14.21 -5.74
N ALA A 139 6.64 -14.63 -6.30
CA ALA A 139 5.39 -14.87 -5.58
C ALA A 139 5.52 -15.93 -4.49
N VAL A 140 5.05 -15.62 -3.30
CA VAL A 140 4.84 -16.54 -2.18
C VAL A 140 3.37 -16.97 -2.11
N THR A 141 2.44 -16.06 -2.45
CA THR A 141 1.01 -16.37 -2.59
C THR A 141 0.56 -16.28 -4.04
N PRO A 142 -0.59 -16.89 -4.40
CA PRO A 142 -1.26 -16.54 -5.66
C PRO A 142 -1.69 -15.05 -5.67
N LEU A 143 -2.15 -14.56 -6.84
CA LEU A 143 -2.81 -13.26 -6.93
C LEU A 143 -4.16 -13.33 -6.19
N LEU A 144 -4.21 -12.81 -4.99
CA LEU A 144 -5.43 -12.78 -4.18
C LEU A 144 -6.31 -11.63 -4.61
N VAL A 145 -7.62 -11.87 -4.70
CA VAL A 145 -8.57 -10.80 -5.01
C VAL A 145 -8.56 -9.78 -3.87
N ARG A 146 -8.31 -8.52 -4.21
CA ARG A 146 -8.47 -7.41 -3.28
C ARG A 146 -9.94 -7.28 -2.92
N GLY A 147 -10.28 -7.62 -1.68
CA GLY A 147 -11.65 -7.79 -1.24
C GLY A 147 -12.32 -6.53 -0.72
N HIS A 148 -11.65 -5.38 -0.73
CA HIS A 148 -12.22 -4.12 -0.27
C HIS A 148 -12.47 -3.15 -1.41
N VAL A 149 -13.54 -2.38 -1.25
CA VAL A 149 -13.84 -1.20 -2.04
C VAL A 149 -13.95 -0.05 -1.07
N MET A 150 -13.18 1.02 -1.29
CA MET A 150 -13.23 2.19 -0.43
C MET A 150 -14.58 2.92 -0.61
N PRO A 151 -15.11 3.58 0.43
CA PRO A 151 -16.32 4.35 0.31
C PRO A 151 -16.28 5.32 -0.87
N GLY A 152 -17.29 5.26 -1.75
CA GLY A 152 -17.39 6.05 -2.97
C GLY A 152 -16.74 5.43 -4.22
N GLU A 153 -16.09 4.30 -4.10
CA GLU A 153 -15.58 3.52 -5.24
C GLU A 153 -16.63 2.53 -5.79
N ASP A 154 -17.57 2.07 -4.95
CA ASP A 154 -18.67 1.19 -5.31
C ASP A 154 -19.83 2.00 -5.91
N ARG A 155 -19.76 2.32 -7.16
CA ARG A 155 -20.91 2.84 -7.86
C ARG A 155 -21.64 1.69 -8.55
N ASP A 156 -22.96 1.83 -8.73
CA ASP A 156 -23.77 0.93 -9.56
C ASP A 156 -23.23 0.98 -11.01
N THR A 157 -22.26 0.13 -11.27
CA THR A 157 -21.63 0.01 -12.58
C THR A 157 -21.97 -1.35 -13.17
N ASP A 158 -21.99 -1.41 -14.48
CA ASP A 158 -22.01 -2.66 -15.23
C ASP A 158 -21.00 -3.65 -14.61
N PRO A 159 -21.39 -4.93 -14.38
CA PRO A 159 -20.48 -5.96 -13.87
C PRO A 159 -19.14 -6.04 -14.61
N ALA A 160 -19.12 -5.78 -15.93
CA ALA A 160 -17.91 -5.72 -16.74
C ALA A 160 -17.01 -4.51 -16.43
N GLN A 161 -17.54 -3.51 -15.75
CA GLN A 161 -16.85 -2.26 -15.40
C GLN A 161 -16.58 -2.13 -13.89
N ARG A 162 -16.83 -3.16 -13.11
CA ARG A 162 -16.62 -3.12 -11.66
C ARG A 162 -15.16 -2.85 -11.31
N PRO A 163 -14.93 -2.04 -10.29
CA PRO A 163 -13.59 -1.90 -9.73
C PRO A 163 -13.09 -3.25 -9.21
N GLY A 164 -11.81 -3.46 -9.34
CA GLY A 164 -11.15 -4.67 -8.85
C GLY A 164 -9.74 -4.38 -8.40
N GLY A 165 -9.07 -5.39 -7.92
CA GLY A 165 -7.69 -5.32 -7.51
C GLY A 165 -7.15 -6.68 -7.07
N SER A 166 -5.84 -6.78 -6.99
CA SER A 166 -5.13 -7.95 -6.50
C SER A 166 -4.03 -7.55 -5.52
N GLU A 167 -3.81 -8.40 -4.55
CA GLU A 167 -2.71 -8.33 -3.59
C GLU A 167 -1.93 -9.64 -3.64
N GLN A 168 -0.61 -9.57 -3.45
CA GLN A 168 0.24 -10.75 -3.50
C GLN A 168 1.49 -10.55 -2.65
N PHE A 169 1.76 -11.47 -1.73
CA PHE A 169 3.04 -11.52 -1.04
C PHE A 169 4.13 -12.09 -1.93
N LEU A 170 5.32 -11.56 -1.79
CA LEU A 170 6.47 -11.83 -2.63
C LEU A 170 7.72 -12.03 -1.76
N HIS A 171 8.70 -12.78 -2.26
CA HIS A 171 10.06 -12.76 -1.79
C HIS A 171 10.88 -11.89 -2.74
N CYS A 172 11.50 -10.85 -2.23
CA CYS A 172 12.24 -9.84 -2.98
C CYS A 172 13.72 -9.96 -2.69
N VAL A 173 14.52 -10.20 -3.74
CA VAL A 173 15.98 -10.28 -3.65
C VAL A 173 16.64 -9.41 -4.71
N GLY A 174 17.80 -8.83 -4.37
CA GLY A 174 18.58 -8.03 -5.31
C GLY A 174 19.49 -7.03 -4.62
N GLU A 175 19.63 -5.88 -5.22
CA GLU A 175 20.51 -4.81 -4.76
C GLU A 175 19.81 -3.45 -4.82
N LEU A 176 20.10 -2.63 -3.81
CA LEU A 176 19.74 -1.22 -3.74
C LEU A 176 21.02 -0.40 -3.53
N VAL A 177 21.19 0.66 -4.30
CA VAL A 177 22.19 1.70 -4.07
C VAL A 177 21.49 3.00 -3.77
N VAL A 178 21.80 3.65 -2.66
CA VAL A 178 21.23 4.95 -2.26
C VAL A 178 22.37 5.90 -1.97
N ASN A 179 22.44 7.01 -2.70
CA ASN A 179 23.51 8.01 -2.57
C ASN A 179 24.93 7.39 -2.60
N GLY A 180 25.11 6.34 -3.43
CA GLY A 180 26.36 5.59 -3.53
C GLY A 180 26.56 4.50 -2.48
N GLU A 181 25.73 4.40 -1.45
CA GLU A 181 25.74 3.33 -0.46
C GLU A 181 25.01 2.10 -0.98
N ARG A 182 25.66 0.93 -0.94
CA ARG A 182 25.16 -0.33 -1.51
C ARG A 182 24.58 -1.24 -0.43
N HIS A 183 23.36 -1.76 -0.67
CA HIS A 183 22.65 -2.64 0.23
C HIS A 183 22.17 -3.90 -0.52
N ALA A 184 22.35 -5.06 0.08
CA ALA A 184 21.67 -6.27 -0.37
C ALA A 184 20.18 -6.19 0.04
N VAL A 185 19.30 -6.61 -0.85
CA VAL A 185 17.86 -6.69 -0.59
C VAL A 185 17.49 -8.16 -0.44
N ASP A 186 16.87 -8.50 0.71
CA ASP A 186 16.27 -9.81 0.98
C ASP A 186 15.11 -9.58 1.95
N CYS A 187 13.88 -9.48 1.43
CA CYS A 187 12.70 -9.18 2.24
C CYS A 187 11.43 -9.79 1.63
N HIS A 188 10.33 -9.74 2.41
CA HIS A 188 9.04 -10.27 1.99
C HIS A 188 8.00 -9.15 1.89
N PRO A 189 7.98 -8.37 0.79
CA PRO A 189 6.99 -7.33 0.57
C PRO A 189 5.66 -7.90 0.09
N ILE A 190 4.68 -7.01 0.04
CA ILE A 190 3.43 -7.21 -0.68
C ILE A 190 3.37 -6.27 -1.87
N ARG A 191 2.79 -6.71 -2.99
CA ARG A 191 2.35 -5.81 -4.07
C ARG A 191 0.84 -5.66 -4.05
N ASP A 192 0.37 -4.47 -4.36
CA ASP A 192 -1.05 -4.15 -4.56
C ASP A 192 -1.26 -3.59 -5.97
N ARG A 193 -2.38 -3.94 -6.51
CA ARG A 193 -2.84 -3.45 -7.79
C ARG A 193 -4.34 -3.23 -7.76
N SER A 194 -4.78 -2.11 -8.35
CA SER A 194 -6.19 -1.85 -8.53
C SER A 194 -6.51 -1.36 -9.93
N TRP A 195 -7.73 -1.57 -10.38
CA TRP A 195 -8.25 -1.07 -11.64
C TRP A 195 -9.69 -0.61 -11.52
N ARG A 196 -10.05 0.39 -12.35
CA ARG A 196 -11.38 0.99 -12.43
C ARG A 196 -11.91 1.55 -11.09
N GLN A 197 -11.03 1.91 -10.17
CA GLN A 197 -11.45 2.57 -8.96
C GLN A 197 -11.79 4.02 -9.27
N VAL A 198 -12.93 4.50 -8.74
CA VAL A 198 -13.32 5.89 -8.84
C VAL A 198 -12.91 6.59 -7.54
N ARG A 199 -11.85 7.36 -7.60
CA ARG A 199 -11.35 8.14 -6.45
C ARG A 199 -11.51 9.62 -6.73
N SER A 200 -12.67 10.16 -6.36
CA SER A 200 -12.88 11.60 -6.38
C SER A 200 -11.94 12.26 -5.36
N GLU A 201 -11.27 13.33 -5.77
CA GLU A 201 -10.52 14.19 -4.84
C GLU A 201 -11.43 15.04 -3.93
N ARG A 202 -12.74 14.96 -4.11
CA ARG A 202 -13.71 15.51 -3.18
C ARG A 202 -13.67 14.69 -1.90
N GLU A 203 -13.83 15.36 -0.78
CA GLU A 203 -13.82 14.73 0.53
C GLU A 203 -14.86 13.61 0.62
N VAL A 204 -14.39 12.40 0.55
CA VAL A 204 -15.13 11.26 1.07
C VAL A 204 -14.83 11.20 2.55
N VAL A 205 -15.86 11.25 3.37
CA VAL A 205 -15.72 11.28 4.82
C VAL A 205 -15.61 9.84 5.31
N HIS A 206 -14.40 9.34 5.42
CA HIS A 206 -14.15 8.12 6.17
C HIS A 206 -13.07 8.38 7.23
N PRO A 207 -13.06 7.61 8.34
CA PRO A 207 -11.99 7.65 9.33
C PRO A 207 -10.62 7.39 8.71
N PRO A 208 -9.52 7.72 9.41
CA PRO A 208 -8.19 7.27 9.00
C PRO A 208 -8.16 5.78 8.78
N VAL A 209 -7.62 5.37 7.65
CA VAL A 209 -7.56 3.97 7.25
C VAL A 209 -6.12 3.50 7.21
N ALA A 210 -5.89 2.28 7.67
CA ALA A 210 -4.59 1.63 7.60
C ALA A 210 -4.66 0.31 6.82
N TRP A 211 -3.56 0.02 6.15
CA TRP A 211 -3.28 -1.25 5.52
C TRP A 211 -2.09 -1.90 6.20
N SER A 212 -2.26 -3.12 6.70
CA SER A 212 -1.30 -3.80 7.56
C SER A 212 -1.00 -5.20 7.04
N PRO A 213 -0.21 -5.34 5.98
CA PRO A 213 0.29 -6.63 5.53
C PRO A 213 1.46 -7.11 6.38
N MET A 214 1.56 -8.43 6.59
CA MET A 214 2.63 -9.09 7.33
C MET A 214 2.95 -10.44 6.69
N CYS A 215 4.24 -10.78 6.57
CA CYS A 215 4.69 -12.06 6.09
C CYS A 215 5.72 -12.65 7.06
N PHE A 216 5.37 -13.75 7.72
CA PHE A 216 6.22 -14.45 8.70
C PHE A 216 6.85 -15.71 8.10
N GLY A 217 7.01 -15.75 6.79
CA GLY A 217 7.45 -16.91 6.02
C GLY A 217 6.29 -17.56 5.25
N ASP A 218 6.51 -18.75 4.73
CA ASP A 218 5.56 -19.44 3.84
C ASP A 218 4.29 -19.93 4.55
N ASP A 219 4.33 -20.06 5.86
CA ASP A 219 3.30 -20.67 6.69
C ASP A 219 2.36 -19.68 7.37
N LEU A 220 2.74 -18.40 7.45
CA LEU A 220 1.86 -17.36 8.02
C LEU A 220 2.02 -16.03 7.31
N MET A 221 0.93 -15.55 6.73
CA MET A 221 0.79 -14.20 6.23
C MET A 221 -0.52 -13.61 6.69
N PHE A 222 -0.53 -12.34 6.93
CA PHE A 222 -1.69 -11.59 7.40
C PHE A 222 -1.86 -10.32 6.58
N ASN A 223 -3.10 -9.97 6.29
CA ASN A 223 -3.41 -8.73 5.60
C ASN A 223 -4.75 -8.17 6.08
N GLN A 224 -4.80 -6.86 6.29
CA GLN A 224 -6.05 -6.18 6.60
C GLN A 224 -6.03 -4.72 6.16
N VAL A 225 -7.20 -4.21 5.79
CA VAL A 225 -7.48 -2.79 5.63
C VAL A 225 -8.56 -2.40 6.61
N GLY A 226 -8.26 -1.48 7.52
CA GLY A 226 -9.18 -1.13 8.58
C GLY A 226 -9.09 0.32 9.02
N PHE A 227 -10.11 0.77 9.71
CA PHE A 227 -10.13 2.05 10.38
C PHE A 227 -9.51 1.94 11.76
N GLU A 228 -9.09 3.06 12.27
CA GLU A 228 -8.84 3.19 13.69
C GLU A 228 -10.18 3.26 14.44
N ALA A 229 -10.32 2.45 15.48
CA ALA A 229 -11.51 2.49 16.32
C ALA A 229 -11.50 3.78 17.17
N PRO A 230 -12.64 4.51 17.24
CA PRO A 230 -12.70 5.80 17.96
C PRO A 230 -12.44 5.68 19.46
N ASP A 231 -12.59 4.50 20.02
CA ASP A 231 -12.37 4.21 21.46
C ASP A 231 -10.95 3.80 21.80
N THR A 232 -10.07 3.63 20.80
CA THR A 232 -8.69 3.17 21.01
C THR A 232 -7.72 4.26 21.46
N GLY A 233 -8.14 5.52 21.45
CA GLY A 233 -7.30 6.61 21.96
C GLY A 233 -8.08 7.90 22.23
N PRO A 234 -7.86 8.54 23.39
CA PRO A 234 -8.55 9.79 23.72
C PRO A 234 -8.26 10.93 22.73
N ALA A 235 -7.18 10.83 21.96
CA ALA A 235 -6.86 11.79 20.90
C ALA A 235 -7.92 11.83 19.79
N TRP A 236 -8.65 10.73 19.58
CA TRP A 236 -9.66 10.59 18.53
C TRP A 236 -11.07 10.91 18.95
N GLU A 237 -11.33 11.02 20.26
CA GLU A 237 -12.67 11.25 20.79
C GLU A 237 -13.37 12.43 20.13
N GLY A 238 -14.52 12.19 19.54
CA GLY A 238 -15.34 13.19 18.86
C GLY A 238 -14.77 13.72 17.53
N LEU A 239 -13.70 13.15 16.98
CA LEU A 239 -13.22 13.51 15.65
C LEU A 239 -13.96 12.80 14.52
N PHE A 240 -14.38 11.58 14.75
CA PHE A 240 -15.23 10.80 13.87
C PHE A 240 -16.00 9.76 14.68
N ASP A 241 -17.14 9.36 14.13
CA ASP A 241 -17.93 8.27 14.67
C ASP A 241 -17.88 7.08 13.70
N VAL A 242 -17.65 5.89 14.25
CA VAL A 242 -17.93 4.63 13.57
C VAL A 242 -19.19 4.08 14.23
N ALA A 243 -20.22 3.77 13.47
CA ALA A 243 -21.44 3.19 14.02
C ALA A 243 -21.09 1.97 14.88
N GLY A 244 -21.73 1.81 16.04
CA GLY A 244 -21.32 0.82 17.05
C GLY A 244 -21.40 -0.65 16.59
N ASP A 245 -22.09 -0.91 15.49
CA ASP A 245 -22.19 -2.18 14.78
C ASP A 245 -21.32 -2.23 13.50
N ALA A 246 -20.68 -1.11 13.13
CA ALA A 246 -19.84 -1.08 11.96
C ALA A 246 -18.53 -1.83 12.21
N ARG A 247 -18.14 -2.61 11.23
CA ARG A 247 -16.82 -3.24 11.25
C ARG A 247 -15.73 -2.18 11.27
N THR A 248 -14.74 -2.34 12.14
CA THR A 248 -13.54 -1.50 12.16
C THR A 248 -12.56 -1.85 11.03
N PHE A 249 -12.88 -2.83 10.22
CA PHE A 249 -12.08 -3.20 9.05
C PHE A 249 -12.96 -3.35 7.82
N HIS A 250 -12.41 -3.03 6.65
CA HIS A 250 -13.07 -3.22 5.36
C HIS A 250 -12.88 -4.63 4.85
N PHE A 251 -11.65 -5.12 4.98
CA PHE A 251 -11.22 -6.39 4.42
C PHE A 251 -10.02 -6.91 5.19
N GLY A 252 -9.94 -8.22 5.35
CA GLY A 252 -8.79 -8.85 5.95
C GLY A 252 -8.82 -10.36 5.79
N TRP A 253 -7.64 -10.95 5.74
CA TRP A 253 -7.44 -12.38 5.65
C TRP A 253 -6.14 -12.78 6.33
N VAL A 254 -6.07 -14.06 6.73
CA VAL A 254 -4.87 -14.72 7.17
C VAL A 254 -4.61 -15.92 6.25
N TRP A 255 -3.37 -16.06 5.81
CA TRP A 255 -2.89 -17.23 5.09
C TRP A 255 -2.14 -18.11 6.06
N THR A 256 -2.60 -19.35 6.23
CA THR A 256 -1.97 -20.36 7.08
C THR A 256 -2.28 -21.74 6.55
N ASP A 257 -1.37 -22.71 6.73
CA ASP A 257 -1.54 -24.09 6.25
C ASP A 257 -1.82 -24.19 4.73
N GLY A 258 -1.35 -23.24 3.92
CA GLY A 258 -1.57 -23.19 2.48
C GLY A 258 -2.96 -22.71 2.06
N GLU A 259 -3.74 -22.17 2.99
CA GLU A 259 -5.11 -21.66 2.77
C GLU A 259 -5.27 -20.26 3.30
N ALA A 260 -6.10 -19.51 2.60
CA ALA A 260 -6.50 -18.17 3.06
C ALA A 260 -7.86 -18.24 3.77
N ARG A 261 -7.93 -17.65 4.97
CA ARG A 261 -9.13 -17.54 5.80
C ARG A 261 -9.52 -16.08 5.96
N ASN A 262 -10.81 -15.78 5.81
CA ASN A 262 -11.29 -14.42 6.00
C ASN A 262 -11.29 -14.04 7.48
N LEU A 263 -10.94 -12.78 7.76
CA LEU A 263 -11.09 -12.22 9.10
C LEU A 263 -12.57 -11.86 9.33
N THR A 264 -13.05 -12.12 10.53
CA THR A 264 -14.40 -11.78 10.99
C THR A 264 -14.38 -10.58 11.93
N ARG A 265 -13.26 -10.37 12.62
CA ARG A 265 -13.04 -9.24 13.54
C ARG A 265 -11.58 -8.82 13.48
N VAL A 266 -11.35 -7.53 13.53
CA VAL A 266 -10.01 -6.93 13.72
C VAL A 266 -10.14 -5.79 14.71
N ARG A 267 -9.27 -5.76 15.69
CA ARG A 267 -9.06 -4.64 16.61
C ARG A 267 -7.62 -4.17 16.47
N ARG A 268 -7.44 -2.87 16.36
CA ARG A 268 -6.15 -2.21 16.27
C ARG A 268 -6.05 -1.20 17.40
N ASP A 269 -5.07 -1.36 18.28
CA ASP A 269 -4.79 -0.50 19.42
C ASP A 269 -3.45 0.20 19.20
N VAL A 270 -3.47 1.52 18.96
CA VAL A 270 -2.26 2.30 18.72
C VAL A 270 -1.70 2.82 20.03
N ALA A 271 -0.53 2.32 20.41
CA ALA A 271 0.16 2.73 21.63
C ALA A 271 0.89 4.08 21.46
N ARG A 272 1.38 4.38 20.24
CA ARG A 272 2.15 5.60 20.00
C ARG A 272 1.98 6.09 18.56
N TYR A 273 1.71 7.38 18.42
CA TYR A 273 1.61 8.07 17.13
C TYR A 273 2.86 8.90 16.83
N HIS A 274 3.16 9.05 15.54
CA HIS A 274 4.15 10.02 15.08
C HIS A 274 3.65 11.44 15.40
N PRO A 275 4.48 12.31 16.02
CA PRO A 275 4.01 13.60 16.52
C PRO A 275 3.51 14.56 15.42
N ASP A 276 4.01 14.43 14.21
CA ASP A 276 3.69 15.33 13.09
C ASP A 276 2.85 14.65 12.01
N LEU A 277 3.10 13.36 11.74
CA LEU A 277 2.38 12.59 10.72
C LEU A 277 1.09 11.96 11.24
N PHE A 278 0.99 11.77 12.57
CA PHE A 278 -0.10 11.09 13.29
C PHE A 278 -0.33 9.63 12.87
N ALA A 279 0.52 9.09 12.02
CA ALA A 279 0.52 7.66 11.73
C ALA A 279 1.04 6.85 12.93
N ALA A 280 0.62 5.62 13.04
CA ALA A 280 1.03 4.74 14.14
C ALA A 280 2.54 4.47 14.10
N LEU A 281 3.23 4.70 15.20
CA LEU A 281 4.62 4.30 15.42
C LEU A 281 4.72 2.95 16.13
N GLU A 282 3.72 2.62 16.94
CA GLU A 282 3.67 1.38 17.71
C GLU A 282 2.22 1.00 17.96
N GLN A 283 1.86 -0.25 17.72
CA GLN A 283 0.48 -0.72 17.79
C GLN A 283 0.40 -2.22 17.99
N ASP A 284 -0.75 -2.66 18.50
CA ASP A 284 -1.14 -4.04 18.61
C ASP A 284 -2.34 -4.32 17.71
N ILE A 285 -2.35 -5.49 17.07
CA ILE A 285 -3.48 -5.97 16.29
C ILE A 285 -3.95 -7.30 16.88
N GLU A 286 -5.24 -7.39 17.21
CA GLU A 286 -5.94 -8.63 17.50
C GLU A 286 -6.97 -8.88 16.41
N ALA A 287 -6.93 -10.06 15.79
CA ALA A 287 -7.86 -10.45 14.75
C ALA A 287 -8.43 -11.84 15.02
N GLU A 288 -9.65 -12.08 14.54
CA GLU A 288 -10.31 -13.39 14.57
C GLU A 288 -10.68 -13.78 13.15
N ASP A 289 -10.36 -15.03 12.77
CA ASP A 289 -10.71 -15.56 11.46
C ASP A 289 -12.08 -16.29 11.47
N GLU A 290 -12.53 -16.72 10.31
CA GLU A 290 -13.81 -17.40 10.12
C GLU A 290 -13.90 -18.78 10.80
N THR A 291 -12.79 -19.32 11.29
CA THR A 291 -12.76 -20.55 12.10
C THR A 291 -12.83 -20.29 13.60
N GLY A 292 -12.75 -19.01 14.02
CA GLY A 292 -12.67 -18.57 15.41
C GLY A 292 -11.25 -18.58 15.99
N ALA A 293 -10.23 -18.81 15.16
CA ALA A 293 -8.84 -18.67 15.59
C ALA A 293 -8.48 -17.19 15.79
N VAL A 294 -7.75 -16.90 16.86
CA VAL A 294 -7.34 -15.54 17.23
C VAL A 294 -5.86 -15.36 16.93
N TRP A 295 -5.54 -14.24 16.28
CA TRP A 295 -4.21 -13.84 15.85
C TRP A 295 -3.82 -12.54 16.54
N ARG A 296 -2.61 -12.47 17.09
CA ARG A 296 -2.10 -11.27 17.75
C ARG A 296 -0.75 -10.90 17.23
N PHE A 297 -0.58 -9.60 16.98
CA PHE A 297 0.65 -9.06 16.45
C PHE A 297 0.99 -7.75 17.17
N HIS A 298 2.25 -7.59 17.52
CA HIS A 298 2.81 -6.33 17.97
C HIS A 298 3.64 -5.72 16.86
N GLY A 299 3.45 -4.45 16.56
CA GLY A 299 4.11 -3.75 15.46
C GLY A 299 4.75 -2.44 15.86
N ARG A 300 5.91 -2.14 15.27
CA ARG A 300 6.57 -0.85 15.39
C ARG A 300 7.13 -0.39 14.05
N ALA A 301 7.03 0.91 13.78
CA ALA A 301 7.63 1.51 12.61
C ALA A 301 9.17 1.49 12.72
N VAL A 302 9.83 1.15 11.62
CA VAL A 302 11.28 1.16 11.45
C VAL A 302 11.69 2.35 10.59
N ALA A 303 10.96 2.55 9.50
CA ALA A 303 11.09 3.73 8.65
C ALA A 303 9.67 4.22 8.25
N MET A 304 9.52 5.52 8.04
CA MET A 304 8.23 6.13 7.73
C MET A 304 8.41 7.42 6.94
N ALA A 305 7.59 7.62 5.92
CA ALA A 305 7.60 8.85 5.14
C ALA A 305 6.18 9.25 4.71
N HIS A 306 5.94 10.57 4.67
CA HIS A 306 4.81 11.13 3.94
C HIS A 306 5.12 11.14 2.45
N LEU A 307 4.21 10.61 1.65
CA LEU A 307 4.38 10.45 0.21
C LEU A 307 3.48 11.38 -0.61
N PRO A 308 3.93 11.84 -1.78
CA PRO A 308 3.19 12.80 -2.60
C PRO A 308 2.08 12.17 -3.45
N SER A 309 1.67 10.92 -3.19
CA SER A 309 0.76 10.18 -4.06
C SER A 309 -0.68 10.72 -4.10
N TRP A 310 -1.13 11.40 -3.04
CA TRP A 310 -2.51 11.88 -2.88
C TRP A 310 -2.55 13.27 -2.26
N PRO A 311 -2.66 14.37 -3.03
CA PRO A 311 -2.56 15.74 -2.49
C PRO A 311 -3.59 16.10 -1.42
N ASN A 312 -4.79 15.53 -1.49
CA ASN A 312 -5.89 15.80 -0.53
C ASN A 312 -5.96 14.78 0.61
N ASN A 313 -5.10 13.79 0.57
CA ASN A 313 -5.00 12.74 1.54
C ASN A 313 -3.57 12.71 2.08
N PHE A 314 -3.42 12.72 3.37
CA PHE A 314 -2.12 12.58 4.02
C PHE A 314 -1.77 11.09 4.02
N PHE A 315 -1.00 10.70 3.03
CA PHE A 315 -0.63 9.30 2.82
C PHE A 315 0.77 9.04 3.35
N VAL A 316 0.89 8.05 4.22
CA VAL A 316 2.15 7.64 4.85
C VAL A 316 2.42 6.21 4.46
N ASP A 317 3.62 5.93 3.98
CA ASP A 317 4.16 4.58 3.84
C ASP A 317 5.24 4.35 4.88
N SER A 318 5.33 3.12 5.38
CA SER A 318 6.24 2.75 6.45
C SER A 318 6.79 1.35 6.23
N VAL A 319 8.00 1.11 6.68
CA VAL A 319 8.49 -0.24 6.98
C VAL A 319 8.16 -0.52 8.43
N TYR A 320 7.41 -1.57 8.67
CA TYR A 320 6.99 -2.00 9.99
C TYR A 320 7.66 -3.32 10.36
N ARG A 321 8.17 -3.40 11.58
CA ARG A 321 8.58 -4.66 12.20
C ARG A 321 7.42 -5.18 13.02
N TRP A 322 6.85 -6.27 12.57
CA TRP A 322 5.81 -7.00 13.25
C TRP A 322 6.38 -8.21 13.97
N GLU A 323 5.79 -8.56 15.11
CA GLU A 323 6.11 -9.75 15.89
C GLU A 323 4.80 -10.46 16.26
N ASP A 324 4.73 -11.76 16.05
CA ASP A 324 3.61 -12.58 16.47
C ASP A 324 3.81 -13.18 17.86
N GLU A 325 2.79 -13.86 18.40
CA GLU A 325 2.84 -14.50 19.73
C GLU A 325 3.93 -15.58 19.86
N ALA A 326 4.40 -16.15 18.75
CA ALA A 326 5.51 -17.12 18.74
C ALA A 326 6.89 -16.47 18.67
N GLY A 327 6.96 -15.13 18.60
CA GLY A 327 8.21 -14.37 18.48
C GLY A 327 8.79 -14.36 17.06
N ARG A 328 8.01 -14.77 16.03
CA ARG A 328 8.42 -14.62 14.63
C ARG A 328 8.35 -13.16 14.23
N VAL A 329 9.27 -12.73 13.37
CA VAL A 329 9.39 -11.34 12.94
C VAL A 329 9.11 -11.22 11.45
N SER A 330 8.32 -10.22 11.10
CA SER A 330 8.07 -9.79 9.72
C SER A 330 8.49 -8.33 9.56
N HIS A 331 9.13 -7.99 8.44
CA HIS A 331 9.28 -6.61 8.00
C HIS A 331 8.49 -6.43 6.71
N CYS A 332 7.46 -5.62 6.77
CA CYS A 332 6.58 -5.39 5.64
C CYS A 332 6.11 -3.93 5.60
N SER A 333 5.54 -3.52 4.48
CA SER A 333 4.92 -2.21 4.36
C SER A 333 3.76 -2.07 5.34
N TYR A 334 3.57 -0.85 5.82
CA TYR A 334 2.39 -0.43 6.55
C TYR A 334 1.99 0.94 6.05
N GLN A 335 0.74 1.12 5.65
CA GLN A 335 0.29 2.37 5.04
C GLN A 335 -0.89 2.95 5.81
N GLU A 336 -0.88 4.27 5.99
CA GLU A 336 -2.01 5.01 6.51
C GLU A 336 -2.42 6.14 5.56
N ALA A 337 -3.74 6.31 5.45
CA ALA A 337 -4.34 7.36 4.66
C ALA A 337 -5.26 8.22 5.52
N TRP A 338 -4.96 9.51 5.60
CA TRP A 338 -5.69 10.46 6.42
C TRP A 338 -6.26 11.58 5.55
N TYR A 339 -7.55 11.78 5.60
CA TYR A 339 -8.09 12.99 4.99
C TYR A 339 -7.58 14.22 5.70
N ARG A 340 -7.22 15.21 4.94
CA ARG A 340 -6.64 16.48 5.41
C ARG A 340 -7.41 17.13 6.56
N LYS A 341 -8.74 16.97 6.62
CA LYS A 341 -9.54 17.48 7.72
C LYS A 341 -9.23 16.82 9.06
N PHE A 342 -8.98 15.50 9.08
CA PHE A 342 -8.62 14.79 10.30
C PHE A 342 -7.21 15.17 10.76
N HIS A 343 -6.26 15.21 9.83
CA HIS A 343 -4.91 15.69 10.13
C HIS A 343 -4.93 17.10 10.72
N ARG A 344 -5.69 18.03 10.14
CA ARG A 344 -5.88 19.39 10.68
C ARG A 344 -6.54 19.40 12.07
N ALA A 345 -7.51 18.54 12.29
CA ALA A 345 -8.18 18.44 13.59
C ALA A 345 -7.19 17.96 14.66
N MET A 346 -6.38 16.93 14.36
CA MET A 346 -5.35 16.43 15.26
C MET A 346 -4.26 17.47 15.52
N THR A 347 -3.78 18.18 14.49
CA THR A 347 -2.81 19.27 14.63
C THR A 347 -3.34 20.33 15.61
N ARG A 348 -4.59 20.74 15.47
CA ARG A 348 -5.21 21.72 16.38
C ARG A 348 -5.31 21.18 17.82
N ARG A 349 -5.63 19.92 17.98
CA ARG A 349 -5.82 19.30 19.29
C ARG A 349 -4.51 19.13 20.05
N LEU A 350 -3.43 18.76 19.35
CA LEU A 350 -2.15 18.44 19.97
C LEU A 350 -1.18 19.63 20.04
N HIS A 351 -1.23 20.57 19.10
CA HIS A 351 -0.25 21.66 19.00
C HIS A 351 -0.80 23.04 19.29
N LEU A 352 -2.11 23.23 19.37
CA LEU A 352 -2.69 24.51 19.78
C LEU A 352 -3.04 24.46 21.28
N PRO A 353 -2.72 25.51 22.05
CA PRO A 353 -3.15 25.58 23.43
C PRO A 353 -4.68 25.49 23.50
N PRO A 354 -5.24 24.84 24.53
CA PRO A 354 -6.68 24.76 24.69
C PRO A 354 -7.27 26.17 24.64
N GLN A 355 -8.15 26.42 23.69
CA GLN A 355 -8.85 27.70 23.62
C GLN A 355 -9.57 27.89 24.97
N ARG A 356 -9.26 28.96 25.68
CA ARG A 356 -10.02 29.34 26.86
C ARG A 356 -11.48 29.45 26.43
N GLN A 357 -12.33 28.58 26.96
CA GLN A 357 -13.77 28.76 26.79
C GLN A 357 -14.10 30.18 27.31
N PRO A 358 -14.83 30.98 26.55
CA PRO A 358 -15.30 32.25 27.08
C PRO A 358 -16.17 31.95 28.31
N VAL A 359 -15.84 32.58 29.43
CA VAL A 359 -16.58 32.56 30.68
C VAL A 359 -17.95 33.18 30.47
#